data_56f05f34bf4a437c1a7eedd86ea45827
#
_entry.id   56f05f34bf4a437c1a7eedd86ea45827
#
_cell.length_a   1.000
_cell.length_b   1.000
_cell.length_c   1.000
_cell.angle_alpha   90.00
_cell.angle_beta   90.00
_cell.angle_gamma   90.00
#
_symmetry.space_group_name_H-M   'P 1'
#
loop_
_entity.id
_entity.type
_entity.pdbx_description
1 polymer ?
#
loop_
_entity_poly.entity_id
_entity_poly.type
_entity_poly.pdbx_seq_one_letter_code
_entity_poly.pdbx_strand_id
1 'polypeptide(L)'
;MELNDEQILEAIRGQYKLSFMQIELSFQIKYNLSTDDIDNYSDKDFATFVHEYIHYLQNISTPWGLYNSMVKYEKMSYDFAFLQSNKDKDNKIPVKVSYPDTLTRKLSRQYITLGRWEKYPKKIVINEKLPISISEESISYKGVSEQMKIMSFTSEDGLQYKVPLGAWIIMESMTAIFQEFIDPSSVKIHSDVPYNALSKYISQNYPVIYNDKGKIVALLYSSLFSTNPGKLFIERLEYANTNQERTAPQLFDDLINMSSIHTETEDMDVRTFYNDMEKKFSTILEKILLMDLDYIAEILKRVNISNGIVPIVTIISDGVFNRERAKDLVSYLGIPYVFSKLGGVQYPSSIKDSTKQSGDIIALIGASALSKVMNSGTCELSFSCAKGDNTKPECKTTPWKGEACPITTYYNLLFEDDKGSN
;
A
#
# COMPACT_ATOMS: atom_id res chain seq x y z
N MET A 1 11.98 -21.52 17.89
CA MET A 1 12.93 -21.55 16.75
C MET A 1 12.82 -20.19 16.09
N GLU A 2 13.80 -19.32 16.27
CA GLU A 2 13.86 -18.05 15.54
C GLU A 2 14.24 -18.38 14.10
N LEU A 3 13.46 -17.90 13.13
CA LEU A 3 13.82 -17.98 11.72
C LEU A 3 15.05 -17.10 11.52
N ASN A 4 16.07 -17.60 10.81
CA ASN A 4 17.18 -16.76 10.39
C ASN A 4 16.68 -15.77 9.31
N ASP A 5 17.49 -14.75 9.02
CA ASP A 5 17.13 -13.69 8.06
C ASP A 5 16.80 -14.23 6.66
N GLU A 6 17.42 -15.35 6.24
CA GLU A 6 17.10 -16.03 4.98
C GLU A 6 15.71 -16.67 5.00
N GLN A 7 15.31 -17.32 6.10
CA GLN A 7 13.99 -17.90 6.24
C GLN A 7 12.88 -16.82 6.33
N ILE A 8 13.20 -15.65 6.87
CA ILE A 8 12.29 -14.48 6.87
C ILE A 8 12.17 -13.89 5.45
N LEU A 9 13.26 -13.85 4.70
CA LEU A 9 13.29 -13.39 3.30
C LEU A 9 12.54 -14.33 2.36
N GLU A 10 12.60 -15.65 2.61
CA GLU A 10 11.78 -16.64 1.86
C GLU A 10 10.28 -16.54 2.19
N ALA A 11 9.93 -16.09 3.39
CA ALA A 11 8.54 -15.95 3.81
C ALA A 11 7.85 -14.70 3.21
N ILE A 12 8.61 -13.64 2.91
CA ILE A 12 8.10 -12.38 2.32
C ILE A 12 8.60 -12.33 0.87
N ARG A 13 7.79 -12.83 -0.07
CA ARG A 13 8.14 -12.88 -1.49
C ARG A 13 8.00 -11.57 -2.22
N GLY A 14 7.17 -10.66 -1.71
CA GLY A 14 6.93 -9.34 -2.26
C GLY A 14 6.56 -8.33 -1.17
N GLN A 15 6.71 -7.06 -1.45
CA GLN A 15 6.25 -5.96 -0.62
C GLN A 15 5.93 -4.74 -1.47
N TYR A 16 4.71 -4.22 -1.34
CA TYR A 16 4.36 -2.92 -1.87
C TYR A 16 4.74 -1.80 -0.89
N LYS A 17 5.48 -0.81 -1.36
CA LYS A 17 5.86 0.38 -0.57
C LYS A 17 4.96 1.55 -0.92
N LEU A 18 3.94 1.74 -0.14
CA LEU A 18 2.84 2.68 -0.33
C LEU A 18 3.30 4.13 -0.59
N SER A 19 4.33 4.60 0.13
CA SER A 19 4.79 5.99 0.03
C SER A 19 5.51 6.31 -1.28
N PHE A 20 5.93 5.30 -2.04
CA PHE A 20 6.79 5.46 -3.20
C PHE A 20 6.26 4.76 -4.44
N MET A 21 5.06 4.19 -4.36
CA MET A 21 4.46 3.43 -5.46
C MET A 21 5.45 2.42 -6.04
N GLN A 22 6.11 1.65 -5.15
CA GLN A 22 7.15 0.69 -5.52
C GLN A 22 6.74 -0.72 -5.09
N ILE A 23 7.00 -1.68 -5.97
CA ILE A 23 6.92 -3.11 -5.67
C ILE A 23 8.33 -3.64 -5.51
N GLU A 24 8.59 -4.31 -4.39
CA GLU A 24 9.84 -5.01 -4.12
C GLU A 24 9.57 -6.51 -4.13
N LEU A 25 10.30 -7.26 -4.97
CA LEU A 25 10.16 -8.70 -5.12
C LEU A 25 11.40 -9.42 -4.60
N SER A 26 11.24 -10.61 -4.04
CA SER A 26 12.33 -11.44 -3.53
C SER A 26 12.84 -12.47 -4.56
N PHE A 27 12.29 -12.46 -5.77
CA PHE A 27 12.75 -13.29 -6.87
C PHE A 27 13.40 -12.44 -7.98
N GLN A 28 14.22 -13.07 -8.82
CA GLN A 28 14.94 -12.38 -9.87
C GLN A 28 13.99 -11.91 -10.98
N ILE A 29 14.13 -10.65 -11.37
CA ILE A 29 13.48 -10.06 -12.55
C ILE A 29 14.55 -9.63 -13.55
N LYS A 30 14.20 -9.58 -14.84
CA LYS A 30 15.12 -9.08 -15.88
C LYS A 30 15.14 -7.55 -15.88
N TYR A 31 16.23 -6.97 -16.32
CA TYR A 31 16.34 -5.54 -16.57
C TYR A 31 15.47 -5.13 -17.78
N ASN A 32 14.84 -3.96 -17.70
CA ASN A 32 14.02 -3.37 -18.78
C ASN A 32 12.91 -4.30 -19.28
N LEU A 33 12.14 -4.84 -18.35
CA LEU A 33 11.02 -5.68 -18.72
C LEU A 33 9.96 -4.88 -19.47
N SER A 34 9.62 -5.33 -20.66
CA SER A 34 8.34 -5.01 -21.28
C SER A 34 7.22 -5.70 -20.50
N THR A 35 5.98 -5.28 -20.69
CA THR A 35 4.81 -5.98 -20.15
C THR A 35 4.78 -7.48 -20.53
N ASP A 36 5.46 -7.85 -21.63
CA ASP A 36 5.56 -9.23 -22.11
C ASP A 36 6.45 -10.12 -21.24
N ASP A 37 7.37 -9.53 -20.47
CA ASP A 37 8.27 -10.30 -19.61
C ASP A 37 7.59 -10.83 -18.33
N ILE A 38 6.42 -10.30 -17.98
CA ILE A 38 5.57 -10.85 -16.92
C ILE A 38 5.16 -12.30 -17.26
N ASP A 39 5.13 -12.67 -18.55
CA ASP A 39 4.87 -14.03 -19.01
C ASP A 39 5.93 -15.04 -18.57
N ASN A 40 7.14 -14.59 -18.31
CA ASN A 40 8.25 -15.46 -17.91
C ASN A 40 8.22 -15.79 -16.41
N TYR A 41 7.33 -15.19 -15.61
CA TYR A 41 7.21 -15.53 -14.20
C TYR A 41 6.56 -16.92 -14.03
N SER A 42 7.04 -17.71 -13.09
CA SER A 42 6.31 -18.89 -12.62
C SER A 42 4.93 -18.47 -12.07
N ASP A 43 3.95 -19.37 -12.00
CA ASP A 43 2.63 -19.03 -11.44
C ASP A 43 2.73 -18.48 -10.01
N LYS A 44 3.64 -19.05 -9.21
CA LYS A 44 3.90 -18.59 -7.85
C LYS A 44 4.50 -17.17 -7.80
N ASP A 45 5.45 -16.86 -8.70
CA ASP A 45 6.06 -15.53 -8.77
C ASP A 45 5.08 -14.50 -9.33
N PHE A 46 4.32 -14.92 -10.34
CA PHE A 46 3.27 -14.09 -10.91
C PHE A 46 2.15 -13.80 -9.91
N ALA A 47 1.73 -14.78 -9.13
CA ALA A 47 0.76 -14.60 -8.06
C ALA A 47 1.26 -13.60 -7.00
N THR A 48 2.56 -13.66 -6.65
CA THR A 48 3.17 -12.65 -5.77
C THR A 48 3.18 -11.27 -6.40
N PHE A 49 3.56 -11.15 -7.67
CA PHE A 49 3.52 -9.88 -8.39
C PHE A 49 2.10 -9.31 -8.41
N VAL A 50 1.09 -10.12 -8.73
CA VAL A 50 -0.32 -9.71 -8.74
C VAL A 50 -0.76 -9.22 -7.37
N HIS A 51 -0.39 -9.91 -6.29
CA HIS A 51 -0.68 -9.48 -4.92
C HIS A 51 -0.20 -8.05 -4.66
N GLU A 52 1.07 -7.76 -4.94
CA GLU A 52 1.65 -6.44 -4.73
C GLU A 52 1.09 -5.40 -5.72
N TYR A 53 0.76 -5.82 -6.94
CA TYR A 53 0.14 -4.95 -7.93
C TYR A 53 -1.27 -4.51 -7.53
N ILE A 54 -2.06 -5.39 -6.92
CA ILE A 54 -3.36 -5.02 -6.38
C ILE A 54 -3.20 -4.01 -5.22
N HIS A 55 -2.18 -4.13 -4.36
CA HIS A 55 -1.88 -3.09 -3.37
C HIS A 55 -1.56 -1.73 -4.01
N TYR A 56 -0.82 -1.73 -5.12
CA TYR A 56 -0.58 -0.51 -5.88
C TYR A 56 -1.90 0.09 -6.39
N LEU A 57 -2.79 -0.72 -6.97
CA LEU A 57 -4.09 -0.25 -7.45
C LEU A 57 -4.96 0.28 -6.30
N GLN A 58 -5.02 -0.41 -5.17
CA GLN A 58 -5.72 0.06 -3.97
C GLN A 58 -5.21 1.44 -3.53
N ASN A 59 -3.89 1.66 -3.61
CA ASN A 59 -3.28 2.93 -3.21
C ASN A 59 -3.63 4.09 -4.13
N ILE A 60 -3.55 3.91 -5.45
CA ILE A 60 -3.73 4.99 -6.42
C ILE A 60 -5.19 5.24 -6.80
N SER A 61 -6.07 4.27 -6.60
CA SER A 61 -7.45 4.30 -7.09
C SER A 61 -8.52 4.33 -6.00
N THR A 62 -8.13 4.46 -4.74
CA THR A 62 -9.09 4.59 -3.64
C THR A 62 -8.85 5.84 -2.81
N PRO A 63 -9.91 6.47 -2.28
CA PRO A 63 -9.77 7.59 -1.35
C PRO A 63 -8.88 7.26 -0.16
N TRP A 64 -9.01 6.05 0.42
CA TRP A 64 -8.14 5.61 1.50
C TRP A 64 -6.67 5.65 1.10
N GLY A 65 -6.32 5.06 -0.05
CA GLY A 65 -4.94 4.98 -0.52
C GLY A 65 -4.34 6.36 -0.80
N LEU A 66 -5.06 7.21 -1.53
CA LEU A 66 -4.63 8.56 -1.87
C LEU A 66 -4.46 9.43 -0.62
N TYR A 67 -5.47 9.44 0.27
CA TYR A 67 -5.40 10.20 1.52
C TYR A 67 -4.23 9.73 2.40
N ASN A 68 -4.04 8.41 2.52
CA ASN A 68 -2.96 7.83 3.30
C ASN A 68 -1.58 8.22 2.76
N SER A 69 -1.42 8.20 1.43
CA SER A 69 -0.19 8.66 0.78
C SER A 69 0.06 10.14 1.00
N MET A 70 -0.97 10.98 0.85
CA MET A 70 -0.85 12.42 1.10
C MET A 70 -0.36 12.76 2.50
N VAL A 71 -0.94 12.13 3.54
CA VAL A 71 -0.51 12.37 4.92
C VAL A 71 0.95 11.96 5.14
N LYS A 72 1.40 10.88 4.49
CA LYS A 72 2.81 10.47 4.53
C LYS A 72 3.73 11.46 3.83
N TYR A 73 3.33 11.98 2.66
CA TYR A 73 4.11 13.00 1.96
C TYR A 73 4.13 14.33 2.72
N GLU A 74 3.01 14.72 3.33
CA GLU A 74 2.98 15.88 4.22
C GLU A 74 4.00 15.70 5.36
N LYS A 75 4.05 14.51 5.98
CA LYS A 75 5.06 14.20 7.00
C LYS A 75 6.49 14.31 6.45
N MET A 76 6.75 13.75 5.26
CA MET A 76 8.06 13.82 4.62
C MET A 76 8.50 15.25 4.34
N SER A 77 7.57 16.14 3.94
CA SER A 77 7.88 17.57 3.75
C SER A 77 8.42 18.20 5.04
N TYR A 78 7.86 17.88 6.20
CA TYR A 78 8.38 18.34 7.48
C TYR A 78 9.73 17.72 7.82
N ASP A 79 9.91 16.43 7.56
CA ASP A 79 11.18 15.73 7.77
C ASP A 79 12.30 16.40 6.95
N PHE A 80 12.05 16.70 5.68
CA PHE A 80 13.04 17.30 4.79
C PHE A 80 13.29 18.80 5.11
N ALA A 81 12.24 19.56 5.44
CA ALA A 81 12.39 20.93 5.92
C ALA A 81 13.22 21.01 7.20
N PHE A 82 13.08 20.02 8.10
CA PHE A 82 13.93 19.92 9.29
C PHE A 82 15.39 19.70 8.90
N LEU A 83 15.69 18.82 7.95
CA LEU A 83 17.06 18.59 7.48
C LEU A 83 17.64 19.87 6.86
N GLN A 84 16.89 20.55 5.98
CA GLN A 84 17.31 21.80 5.38
C GLN A 84 17.68 22.87 6.43
N SER A 85 16.84 23.02 7.45
CA SER A 85 17.08 23.99 8.53
C SER A 85 18.24 23.61 9.47
N ASN A 86 18.73 22.39 9.40
CA ASN A 86 19.79 21.86 10.25
C ASN A 86 20.95 21.24 9.46
N LYS A 87 21.16 21.67 8.21
CA LYS A 87 22.15 21.10 7.29
C LYS A 87 23.58 21.12 7.82
N ASP A 88 23.92 22.16 8.61
CA ASP A 88 25.26 22.39 9.18
C ASP A 88 25.47 21.73 10.56
N LYS A 89 24.45 21.04 11.09
CA LYS A 89 24.51 20.37 12.38
C LYS A 89 24.73 18.86 12.23
N ASP A 90 25.50 18.28 13.13
CA ASP A 90 25.58 16.83 13.27
C ASP A 90 24.24 16.29 13.82
N ASN A 91 23.37 15.86 12.93
CA ASN A 91 22.07 15.29 13.29
C ASN A 91 22.26 13.81 13.65
N LYS A 92 22.02 13.45 14.92
CA LYS A 92 21.99 12.04 15.33
C LYS A 92 20.70 11.38 14.86
N ILE A 93 20.83 10.24 14.22
CA ILE A 93 19.70 9.44 13.74
C ILE A 93 19.28 8.44 14.84
N PRO A 94 17.97 8.16 15.05
CA PRO A 94 16.82 8.79 14.41
C PRO A 94 16.61 10.25 14.88
N VAL A 95 16.12 11.07 13.96
CA VAL A 95 15.88 12.49 14.22
C VAL A 95 14.52 12.68 14.88
N LYS A 96 14.43 13.55 15.89
CA LYS A 96 13.16 13.94 16.48
C LYS A 96 12.62 15.19 15.78
N VAL A 97 11.71 14.98 14.82
CA VAL A 97 11.00 16.07 14.16
C VAL A 97 9.71 16.39 14.93
N SER A 98 9.47 17.68 15.18
CA SER A 98 8.19 18.14 15.75
C SER A 98 7.20 18.41 14.62
N TYR A 99 6.04 17.79 14.68
CA TYR A 99 4.98 17.99 13.71
C TYR A 99 3.85 18.85 14.26
N PRO A 100 3.14 19.61 13.43
CA PRO A 100 1.91 20.28 13.83
C PRO A 100 0.87 19.32 14.40
N ASP A 101 0.04 19.79 15.32
CA ASP A 101 -1.03 18.98 15.93
C ASP A 101 -1.98 18.39 14.89
N THR A 102 -2.29 19.14 13.82
CA THR A 102 -3.12 18.68 12.71
C THR A 102 -2.53 17.45 12.02
N LEU A 103 -1.24 17.48 11.68
CA LEU A 103 -0.55 16.36 11.08
C LEU A 103 -0.44 15.17 12.07
N THR A 104 -0.15 15.45 13.34
CA THR A 104 -0.08 14.42 14.38
C THR A 104 -1.43 13.70 14.53
N ARG A 105 -2.56 14.43 14.47
CA ARG A 105 -3.91 13.85 14.49
C ARG A 105 -4.19 13.00 13.25
N LYS A 106 -3.84 13.49 12.04
CA LYS A 106 -3.99 12.72 10.79
C LYS A 106 -3.23 11.39 10.85
N LEU A 107 -1.96 11.42 11.26
CA LEU A 107 -1.12 10.23 11.42
C LEU A 107 -1.69 9.26 12.46
N SER A 108 -2.22 9.78 13.56
CA SER A 108 -2.83 8.96 14.61
C SER A 108 -4.12 8.29 14.14
N ARG A 109 -4.97 9.00 13.42
CA ARG A 109 -6.18 8.46 12.80
C ARG A 109 -5.85 7.36 11.79
N GLN A 110 -4.86 7.60 10.91
CA GLN A 110 -4.38 6.59 9.97
C GLN A 110 -3.91 5.31 10.68
N TYR A 111 -3.14 5.46 11.76
CA TYR A 111 -2.66 4.32 12.53
C TYR A 111 -3.84 3.49 13.09
N ILE A 112 -4.85 4.15 13.68
CA ILE A 112 -6.03 3.47 14.23
C ILE A 112 -6.81 2.78 13.10
N THR A 113 -7.16 3.52 12.04
CA THR A 113 -8.05 3.01 10.97
C THR A 113 -7.36 2.05 10.01
N LEU A 114 -6.02 2.03 9.97
CA LEU A 114 -5.26 0.96 9.33
C LEU A 114 -5.52 -0.39 10.04
N GLY A 115 -5.68 -0.38 11.35
CA GLY A 115 -6.00 -1.58 12.14
C GLY A 115 -4.89 -2.63 12.16
N ARG A 116 -3.64 -2.20 11.94
CA ARG A 116 -2.51 -3.13 11.95
C ARG A 116 -2.09 -3.45 13.38
N TRP A 117 -1.98 -4.71 13.67
CA TRP A 117 -1.46 -5.21 14.95
C TRP A 117 0.08 -5.22 14.93
N GLU A 118 0.72 -4.67 15.96
CA GLU A 118 2.19 -4.62 16.02
C GLU A 118 2.85 -5.96 16.34
N LYS A 119 2.11 -6.89 16.96
CA LYS A 119 2.65 -8.19 17.41
C LYS A 119 1.70 -9.33 17.07
N TYR A 120 1.67 -9.72 15.79
CA TYR A 120 1.00 -10.95 15.40
C TYR A 120 1.85 -12.19 15.73
N PRO A 121 1.23 -13.27 16.23
CA PRO A 121 1.86 -14.59 16.15
C PRO A 121 2.20 -14.90 14.68
N LYS A 122 3.28 -15.63 14.46
CA LYS A 122 3.79 -15.92 13.10
C LYS A 122 2.76 -16.55 12.16
N LYS A 123 1.81 -17.32 12.70
CA LYS A 123 0.71 -17.90 11.94
C LYS A 123 -0.51 -18.08 12.85
N ILE A 124 -1.64 -17.55 12.44
CA ILE A 124 -2.95 -17.77 13.07
C ILE A 124 -3.78 -18.59 12.10
N VAL A 125 -4.36 -19.69 12.58
CA VAL A 125 -5.35 -20.49 11.85
C VAL A 125 -6.65 -20.40 12.64
N ILE A 126 -7.69 -19.84 12.03
CA ILE A 126 -9.00 -19.64 12.65
C ILE A 126 -9.73 -20.97 12.70
N ASN A 127 -10.28 -21.32 13.86
CA ASN A 127 -11.11 -22.50 14.02
C ASN A 127 -12.52 -22.23 13.43
N GLU A 128 -12.78 -22.71 12.24
CA GLU A 128 -14.04 -22.50 11.53
C GLU A 128 -15.25 -23.17 12.16
N LYS A 129 -15.05 -24.07 13.12
CA LYS A 129 -16.14 -24.71 13.89
C LYS A 129 -16.69 -23.79 14.98
N LEU A 130 -15.99 -22.73 15.31
CA LEU A 130 -16.37 -21.74 16.32
C LEU A 130 -16.80 -20.43 15.66
N PRO A 131 -17.71 -19.67 16.28
CA PRO A 131 -18.22 -18.46 15.68
C PRO A 131 -17.15 -17.38 15.57
N ILE A 132 -17.16 -16.66 14.44
CA ILE A 132 -16.45 -15.40 14.25
C ILE A 132 -17.49 -14.28 14.43
N SER A 133 -17.22 -13.34 15.32
CA SER A 133 -18.13 -12.24 15.62
C SER A 133 -17.47 -10.89 15.41
N ILE A 134 -18.31 -9.86 15.19
CA ILE A 134 -17.85 -8.47 15.07
C ILE A 134 -18.57 -7.64 16.12
N SER A 135 -17.80 -6.87 16.89
CA SER A 135 -18.26 -5.88 17.85
C SER A 135 -17.74 -4.49 17.46
N GLU A 136 -18.15 -3.46 18.19
CA GLU A 136 -17.65 -2.10 18.04
C GLU A 136 -16.97 -1.67 19.33
N GLU A 137 -15.73 -1.16 19.23
CA GLU A 137 -14.95 -0.67 20.35
C GLU A 137 -14.27 0.67 20.00
N SER A 138 -14.10 1.55 20.98
CA SER A 138 -13.33 2.77 20.82
C SER A 138 -11.85 2.49 21.01
N ILE A 139 -11.04 2.79 19.98
CA ILE A 139 -9.58 2.68 20.02
C ILE A 139 -8.99 4.08 20.07
N SER A 140 -8.08 4.30 21.02
CA SER A 140 -7.42 5.59 21.21
C SER A 140 -5.91 5.48 20.99
N TYR A 141 -5.34 6.45 20.27
CA TYR A 141 -3.91 6.59 20.07
C TYR A 141 -3.51 8.06 19.98
N LYS A 142 -2.54 8.48 20.80
CA LYS A 142 -1.99 9.86 20.84
C LYS A 142 -3.08 10.94 20.87
N GLY A 143 -4.10 10.77 21.71
CA GLY A 143 -5.17 11.74 21.89
C GLY A 143 -6.25 11.76 20.81
N VAL A 144 -6.21 10.85 19.86
CA VAL A 144 -7.27 10.61 18.87
C VAL A 144 -7.99 9.32 19.22
N SER A 145 -9.33 9.31 19.11
CA SER A 145 -10.16 8.12 19.33
C SER A 145 -11.07 7.90 18.13
N GLU A 146 -11.16 6.64 17.70
CA GLU A 146 -12.04 6.22 16.59
C GLU A 146 -12.85 4.99 17.00
N GLN A 147 -14.10 4.91 16.54
CA GLN A 147 -14.92 3.72 16.68
C GLN A 147 -14.51 2.70 15.64
N MET A 148 -14.02 1.55 16.07
CA MET A 148 -13.52 0.50 15.20
C MET A 148 -14.36 -0.76 15.33
N LYS A 149 -14.59 -1.45 14.22
CA LYS A 149 -15.10 -2.80 14.22
C LYS A 149 -13.99 -3.75 14.66
N ILE A 150 -14.30 -4.63 15.60
CA ILE A 150 -13.36 -5.61 16.17
C ILE A 150 -13.86 -7.01 15.83
N MET A 151 -13.03 -7.74 15.10
CA MET A 151 -13.29 -9.15 14.81
C MET A 151 -12.77 -10.01 15.96
N SER A 152 -13.63 -10.86 16.51
CA SER A 152 -13.31 -11.80 17.59
C SER A 152 -13.47 -13.23 17.09
N PHE A 153 -12.48 -14.07 17.33
CA PHE A 153 -12.47 -15.47 16.91
C PHE A 153 -11.57 -16.31 17.81
N THR A 154 -11.72 -17.63 17.71
CA THR A 154 -10.84 -18.61 18.37
C THR A 154 -9.97 -19.28 17.30
N SER A 155 -8.69 -19.45 17.54
CA SER A 155 -7.77 -20.19 16.67
C SER A 155 -7.86 -21.71 16.92
N GLU A 156 -7.26 -22.49 16.03
CA GLU A 156 -7.23 -23.97 16.16
C GLU A 156 -6.50 -24.45 17.43
N ASP A 157 -5.53 -23.67 17.92
CA ASP A 157 -4.84 -23.93 19.19
C ASP A 157 -5.64 -23.49 20.43
N GLY A 158 -6.89 -23.03 20.24
CA GLY A 158 -7.82 -22.68 21.32
C GLY A 158 -7.65 -21.27 21.89
N LEU A 159 -6.74 -20.44 21.35
CA LEU A 159 -6.55 -19.08 21.80
C LEU A 159 -7.62 -18.14 21.22
N GLN A 160 -8.08 -17.21 22.06
CA GLN A 160 -9.02 -16.17 21.63
C GLN A 160 -8.27 -14.91 21.18
N TYR A 161 -8.69 -14.37 20.04
CA TYR A 161 -8.13 -13.15 19.46
C TYR A 161 -9.20 -12.10 19.23
N LYS A 162 -8.79 -10.84 19.41
CA LYS A 162 -9.55 -9.66 19.01
C LYS A 162 -8.67 -8.84 18.08
N VAL A 163 -9.16 -8.58 16.89
CA VAL A 163 -8.39 -7.90 15.82
C VAL A 163 -9.18 -6.72 15.29
N PRO A 164 -8.62 -5.51 15.29
CA PRO A 164 -9.28 -4.38 14.65
C PRO A 164 -9.50 -4.64 13.15
N LEU A 165 -10.74 -4.54 12.71
CA LEU A 165 -11.10 -4.58 11.30
C LEU A 165 -10.80 -3.21 10.69
N GLY A 166 -9.62 -3.05 10.14
CA GLY A 166 -9.17 -1.83 9.49
C GLY A 166 -8.82 -2.03 8.04
N ALA A 167 -8.27 -0.98 7.41
CA ALA A 167 -7.87 -1.03 6.01
C ALA A 167 -6.89 -2.16 5.71
N TRP A 168 -5.99 -2.48 6.65
CA TRP A 168 -5.01 -3.54 6.45
C TRP A 168 -5.64 -4.91 6.15
N ILE A 169 -6.59 -5.36 6.98
CA ILE A 169 -7.27 -6.65 6.73
C ILE A 169 -8.06 -6.61 5.43
N ILE A 170 -8.72 -5.49 5.10
CA ILE A 170 -9.49 -5.33 3.86
C ILE A 170 -8.58 -5.43 2.64
N MET A 171 -7.45 -4.72 2.64
CA MET A 171 -6.50 -4.72 1.53
C MET A 171 -5.88 -6.09 1.32
N GLU A 172 -5.39 -6.72 2.39
CA GLU A 172 -4.75 -8.04 2.33
C GLU A 172 -5.74 -9.15 1.94
N SER A 173 -6.99 -9.08 2.43
CA SER A 173 -8.03 -10.04 2.01
C SER A 173 -8.35 -9.91 0.53
N MET A 174 -8.37 -8.69 -0.02
CA MET A 174 -8.60 -8.48 -1.44
C MET A 174 -7.44 -9.03 -2.28
N THR A 175 -6.19 -8.72 -1.92
CA THR A 175 -5.02 -9.21 -2.65
C THR A 175 -4.91 -10.73 -2.59
N ALA A 176 -5.26 -11.35 -1.46
CA ALA A 176 -5.27 -12.80 -1.31
C ALA A 176 -6.25 -13.47 -2.28
N ILE A 177 -7.43 -12.87 -2.53
CA ILE A 177 -8.39 -13.39 -3.51
C ILE A 177 -7.79 -13.39 -4.92
N PHE A 178 -7.14 -12.31 -5.34
CA PHE A 178 -6.49 -12.23 -6.66
C PHE A 178 -5.30 -13.20 -6.76
N GLN A 179 -4.53 -13.34 -5.71
CA GLN A 179 -3.43 -14.30 -5.64
C GLN A 179 -3.93 -15.75 -5.75
N GLU A 180 -5.03 -16.09 -5.06
CA GLU A 180 -5.67 -17.41 -5.10
C GLU A 180 -6.11 -17.81 -6.51
N PHE A 181 -6.60 -16.87 -7.32
CA PHE A 181 -6.98 -17.15 -8.71
C PHE A 181 -5.80 -17.56 -9.59
N ILE A 182 -4.61 -17.04 -9.32
CA ILE A 182 -3.39 -17.35 -10.08
C ILE A 182 -2.70 -18.60 -9.52
N ASP A 183 -2.55 -18.68 -8.19
CA ASP A 183 -1.95 -19.81 -7.50
C ASP A 183 -2.83 -20.24 -6.31
N PRO A 184 -3.74 -21.20 -6.52
CA PRO A 184 -4.61 -21.71 -5.46
C PRO A 184 -3.85 -22.32 -4.26
N SER A 185 -2.59 -22.70 -4.45
CA SER A 185 -1.77 -23.25 -3.36
C SER A 185 -1.35 -22.19 -2.34
N SER A 186 -1.34 -20.93 -2.72
CA SER A 186 -0.94 -19.79 -1.89
C SER A 186 -1.79 -19.65 -0.62
N VAL A 187 -3.08 -19.95 -0.69
CA VAL A 187 -4.02 -19.86 0.44
C VAL A 187 -3.58 -20.69 1.65
N LYS A 188 -2.98 -21.85 1.41
CA LYS A 188 -2.54 -22.78 2.48
C LYS A 188 -1.29 -22.32 3.22
N ILE A 189 -0.52 -21.43 2.62
CA ILE A 189 0.77 -20.96 3.13
C ILE A 189 0.56 -19.80 4.10
N HIS A 190 -0.42 -18.95 3.84
CA HIS A 190 -0.65 -17.73 4.61
C HIS A 190 -1.33 -17.98 5.96
N SER A 191 -1.10 -17.05 6.89
CA SER A 191 -1.90 -16.91 8.11
C SER A 191 -3.32 -16.50 7.73
N ASP A 192 -4.34 -16.96 8.47
CA ASP A 192 -5.70 -16.48 8.21
C ASP A 192 -5.85 -14.98 8.46
N VAL A 193 -5.10 -14.45 9.42
CA VAL A 193 -5.03 -13.00 9.64
C VAL A 193 -3.73 -12.49 9.05
N PRO A 194 -3.78 -11.53 8.12
CA PRO A 194 -4.93 -10.75 7.65
C PRO A 194 -5.67 -11.34 6.43
N TYR A 195 -5.16 -12.39 5.80
CA TYR A 195 -5.50 -12.78 4.43
C TYR A 195 -6.89 -13.41 4.26
N ASN A 196 -7.26 -14.36 5.14
CA ASN A 196 -8.46 -15.18 5.01
C ASN A 196 -9.55 -14.87 6.05
N ALA A 197 -9.26 -14.00 7.02
CA ALA A 197 -10.16 -13.77 8.15
C ALA A 197 -11.54 -13.26 7.70
N LEU A 198 -11.60 -12.34 6.74
CA LEU A 198 -12.85 -11.84 6.18
C LEU A 198 -13.59 -12.90 5.37
N SER A 199 -12.89 -13.68 4.55
CA SER A 199 -13.48 -14.77 3.77
C SER A 199 -14.15 -15.79 4.71
N LYS A 200 -13.49 -16.16 5.82
CA LYS A 200 -14.07 -17.07 6.84
C LYS A 200 -15.27 -16.45 7.55
N TYR A 201 -15.21 -15.18 7.92
CA TYR A 201 -16.34 -14.46 8.51
C TYR A 201 -17.54 -14.43 7.55
N ILE A 202 -17.31 -14.09 6.27
CA ILE A 202 -18.36 -14.04 5.27
C ILE A 202 -18.96 -15.43 5.04
N SER A 203 -18.13 -16.49 4.98
CA SER A 203 -18.62 -17.86 4.76
C SER A 203 -19.54 -18.33 5.87
N GLN A 204 -19.26 -17.95 7.11
CA GLN A 204 -20.10 -18.34 8.26
C GLN A 204 -21.41 -17.55 8.34
N ASN A 205 -21.36 -16.24 8.04
CA ASN A 205 -22.48 -15.34 8.35
C ASN A 205 -23.29 -14.94 7.10
N TYR A 206 -22.67 -15.01 5.90
CA TYR A 206 -23.23 -14.55 4.63
C TYR A 206 -22.91 -15.53 3.48
N PRO A 207 -23.35 -16.79 3.55
CA PRO A 207 -22.94 -17.86 2.62
C PRO A 207 -23.31 -17.57 1.16
N VAL A 208 -24.37 -16.83 0.89
CA VAL A 208 -24.78 -16.45 -0.47
C VAL A 208 -23.75 -15.50 -1.06
N ILE A 209 -23.26 -14.51 -0.29
CA ILE A 209 -22.23 -13.57 -0.73
C ILE A 209 -20.89 -14.30 -0.89
N TYR A 210 -20.58 -15.24 -0.01
CA TYR A 210 -19.32 -16.00 -0.03
C TYR A 210 -19.09 -16.75 -1.35
N ASN A 211 -20.17 -17.24 -1.97
CA ASN A 211 -20.11 -17.99 -3.22
C ASN A 211 -19.81 -17.13 -4.46
N ASP A 212 -19.76 -15.80 -4.30
CA ASP A 212 -19.50 -14.86 -5.40
C ASP A 212 -18.25 -14.02 -5.09
N LYS A 213 -17.10 -14.46 -5.56
CA LYS A 213 -15.81 -13.77 -5.37
C LYS A 213 -15.83 -12.34 -5.93
N GLY A 214 -16.55 -12.11 -7.02
CA GLY A 214 -16.72 -10.77 -7.60
C GLY A 214 -17.42 -9.81 -6.64
N LYS A 215 -18.48 -10.25 -5.96
CA LYS A 215 -19.18 -9.45 -4.94
C LYS A 215 -18.28 -9.19 -3.73
N ILE A 216 -17.51 -10.18 -3.28
CA ILE A 216 -16.55 -9.97 -2.18
C ILE A 216 -15.53 -8.90 -2.56
N VAL A 217 -14.97 -8.95 -3.76
CA VAL A 217 -14.03 -7.91 -4.24
C VAL A 217 -14.71 -6.55 -4.33
N ALA A 218 -15.96 -6.47 -4.85
CA ALA A 218 -16.72 -5.22 -4.89
C ALA A 218 -16.90 -4.61 -3.49
N LEU A 219 -17.21 -5.43 -2.49
CA LEU A 219 -17.36 -5.02 -1.09
C LEU A 219 -16.04 -4.53 -0.49
N LEU A 220 -14.96 -5.31 -0.64
CA LEU A 220 -13.64 -4.97 -0.11
C LEU A 220 -13.11 -3.68 -0.75
N TYR A 221 -13.17 -3.61 -2.09
CA TYR A 221 -12.67 -2.46 -2.82
C TYR A 221 -13.47 -1.20 -2.52
N SER A 222 -14.80 -1.28 -2.57
CA SER A 222 -15.66 -0.14 -2.25
C SER A 222 -15.46 0.36 -0.81
N SER A 223 -15.13 -0.51 0.14
CA SER A 223 -14.90 -0.12 1.54
C SER A 223 -13.70 0.81 1.72
N LEU A 224 -12.73 0.77 0.80
CA LEU A 224 -11.61 1.71 0.77
C LEU A 224 -12.02 3.12 0.30
N PHE A 225 -13.29 3.33 -0.05
CA PHE A 225 -13.87 4.65 -0.35
C PHE A 225 -14.38 5.35 0.92
N SER A 226 -13.62 5.23 2.00
CA SER A 226 -13.89 5.83 3.30
C SER A 226 -12.59 6.05 4.08
N THR A 227 -12.62 6.96 5.05
CA THR A 227 -11.55 7.14 6.03
C THR A 227 -11.55 6.06 7.13
N ASN A 228 -12.64 5.28 7.27
CA ASN A 228 -12.74 4.13 8.17
C ASN A 228 -13.27 2.89 7.41
N PRO A 229 -12.39 2.20 6.65
CA PRO A 229 -12.78 1.10 5.78
C PRO A 229 -13.47 -0.07 6.49
N GLY A 230 -13.04 -0.40 7.72
CA GLY A 230 -13.60 -1.53 8.46
C GLY A 230 -15.05 -1.30 8.89
N LYS A 231 -15.40 -0.08 9.30
CA LYS A 231 -16.78 0.29 9.60
C LYS A 231 -17.64 0.19 8.34
N LEU A 232 -17.18 0.80 7.26
CA LEU A 232 -17.90 0.84 6.00
C LEU A 232 -18.08 -0.56 5.39
N PHE A 233 -17.11 -1.46 5.55
CA PHE A 233 -17.20 -2.84 5.06
C PHE A 233 -18.42 -3.57 5.65
N ILE A 234 -18.64 -3.46 6.95
CA ILE A 234 -19.76 -4.16 7.61
C ILE A 234 -21.10 -3.58 7.14
N GLU A 235 -21.21 -2.25 7.03
CA GLU A 235 -22.43 -1.60 6.51
C GLU A 235 -22.74 -2.05 5.08
N ARG A 236 -21.73 -2.18 4.24
CA ARG A 236 -21.86 -2.63 2.85
C ARG A 236 -22.18 -4.11 2.72
N LEU A 237 -21.64 -4.93 3.60
CA LEU A 237 -21.94 -6.35 3.64
C LEU A 237 -23.42 -6.59 3.98
N GLU A 238 -23.99 -5.83 4.91
CA GLU A 238 -25.43 -5.86 5.23
C GLU A 238 -26.26 -5.40 4.02
N TYR A 239 -25.85 -4.33 3.34
CA TYR A 239 -26.50 -3.88 2.12
C TYR A 239 -26.50 -4.97 1.03
N ALA A 240 -25.36 -5.59 0.77
CA ALA A 240 -25.24 -6.65 -0.22
C ALA A 240 -26.09 -7.88 0.13
N ASN A 241 -26.20 -8.21 1.42
CA ASN A 241 -27.01 -9.32 1.89
C ASN A 241 -28.51 -9.08 1.68
N THR A 242 -28.95 -7.83 1.68
CA THR A 242 -30.35 -7.48 1.38
C THR A 242 -30.63 -7.28 -0.12
N ASN A 243 -29.59 -7.16 -0.95
CA ASN A 243 -29.66 -6.93 -2.41
C ASN A 243 -28.89 -8.02 -3.18
N GLN A 244 -29.16 -9.29 -2.86
CA GLN A 244 -28.43 -10.44 -3.39
C GLN A 244 -28.53 -10.63 -4.90
N GLU A 245 -29.55 -10.05 -5.54
CA GLU A 245 -29.76 -10.09 -7.00
C GLU A 245 -28.78 -9.21 -7.79
N ARG A 246 -28.11 -8.27 -7.15
CA ARG A 246 -27.14 -7.38 -7.80
C ARG A 246 -25.92 -8.16 -8.28
N THR A 247 -25.47 -7.89 -9.48
CA THR A 247 -24.15 -8.34 -9.95
C THR A 247 -23.04 -7.57 -9.25
N ALA A 248 -21.81 -8.07 -9.27
CA ALA A 248 -20.67 -7.39 -8.62
C ALA A 248 -20.46 -5.93 -9.14
N PRO A 249 -20.50 -5.62 -10.45
CA PRO A 249 -20.45 -4.25 -10.94
C PRO A 249 -21.61 -3.38 -10.45
N GLN A 250 -22.85 -3.90 -10.53
CA GLN A 250 -24.03 -3.15 -10.06
C GLN A 250 -23.95 -2.84 -8.56
N LEU A 251 -23.54 -3.84 -7.76
CA LEU A 251 -23.31 -3.66 -6.32
C LEU A 251 -22.26 -2.60 -6.07
N PHE A 252 -21.15 -2.62 -6.80
CA PHE A 252 -20.08 -1.62 -6.66
C PHE A 252 -20.58 -0.22 -6.99
N ASP A 253 -21.32 -0.05 -8.11
CA ASP A 253 -21.88 1.24 -8.51
C ASP A 253 -22.86 1.80 -7.46
N ASP A 254 -23.77 0.96 -6.95
CA ASP A 254 -24.68 1.35 -5.88
C ASP A 254 -23.91 1.82 -4.64
N LEU A 255 -22.87 1.07 -4.23
CA LEU A 255 -22.07 1.39 -3.04
C LEU A 255 -21.25 2.67 -3.20
N ILE A 256 -20.72 2.95 -4.39
CA ILE A 256 -19.97 4.19 -4.65
C ILE A 256 -20.90 5.39 -4.68
N ASN A 257 -22.08 5.27 -5.31
CA ASN A 257 -23.07 6.35 -5.36
C ASN A 257 -23.63 6.74 -3.97
N MET A 258 -23.63 5.81 -3.03
CA MET A 258 -24.01 6.06 -1.63
C MET A 258 -22.86 6.60 -0.77
N SER A 259 -21.64 6.70 -1.33
CA SER A 259 -20.45 7.06 -0.56
C SER A 259 -20.27 8.57 -0.49
N SER A 260 -20.02 9.08 0.72
CA SER A 260 -19.42 10.39 0.95
C SER A 260 -18.07 10.22 1.67
N ILE A 261 -17.11 11.05 1.31
CA ILE A 261 -15.78 11.05 1.91
C ILE A 261 -15.77 12.14 2.97
N HIS A 262 -15.72 11.71 4.23
CA HIS A 262 -15.62 12.62 5.35
C HIS A 262 -14.18 13.03 5.57
N THR A 263 -13.87 14.29 5.29
CA THR A 263 -12.57 14.90 5.63
C THR A 263 -12.69 15.65 6.96
N GLU A 264 -11.59 16.22 7.44
CA GLU A 264 -11.63 17.02 8.68
C GLU A 264 -12.39 18.34 8.52
N THR A 265 -12.60 18.81 7.29
CA THR A 265 -13.17 20.12 6.98
C THR A 265 -14.53 20.05 6.31
N GLU A 266 -14.81 18.98 5.57
CA GLU A 266 -16.04 18.88 4.76
C GLU A 266 -16.34 17.44 4.35
N ASP A 267 -17.60 17.23 3.94
CA ASP A 267 -18.05 16.03 3.27
C ASP A 267 -18.08 16.29 1.78
N MET A 268 -17.49 15.39 1.00
CA MET A 268 -17.47 15.52 -0.44
C MET A 268 -17.84 14.21 -1.13
N ASP A 269 -18.39 14.31 -2.32
CA ASP A 269 -18.59 13.13 -3.17
C ASP A 269 -17.25 12.60 -3.70
N VAL A 270 -17.26 11.33 -4.14
CA VAL A 270 -16.06 10.63 -4.59
C VAL A 270 -15.35 11.36 -5.73
N ARG A 271 -16.10 11.91 -6.70
CA ARG A 271 -15.52 12.60 -7.86
C ARG A 271 -14.80 13.88 -7.46
N THR A 272 -15.45 14.69 -6.63
CA THR A 272 -14.87 15.92 -6.08
C THR A 272 -13.60 15.61 -5.31
N PHE A 273 -13.62 14.54 -4.48
CA PHE A 273 -12.44 14.08 -3.76
C PHE A 273 -11.28 13.74 -4.70
N TYR A 274 -11.52 12.98 -5.77
CA TYR A 274 -10.45 12.62 -6.72
C TYR A 274 -9.85 13.83 -7.43
N ASN A 275 -10.69 14.78 -7.87
CA ASN A 275 -10.23 16.01 -8.52
C ASN A 275 -9.35 16.86 -7.57
N ASP A 276 -9.71 16.91 -6.31
CA ASP A 276 -8.93 17.62 -5.28
C ASP A 276 -7.62 16.89 -4.98
N MET A 277 -7.67 15.57 -4.86
CA MET A 277 -6.49 14.75 -4.60
C MET A 277 -5.48 14.77 -5.76
N GLU A 278 -5.93 14.72 -7.00
CA GLU A 278 -5.06 14.82 -8.17
C GLU A 278 -4.20 16.09 -8.12
N LYS A 279 -4.85 17.25 -7.85
CA LYS A 279 -4.15 18.53 -7.74
C LYS A 279 -3.18 18.59 -6.56
N LYS A 280 -3.65 18.16 -5.38
CA LYS A 280 -2.84 18.20 -4.15
C LYS A 280 -1.65 17.24 -4.25
N PHE A 281 -1.88 16.07 -4.84
CA PHE A 281 -0.86 15.04 -4.97
C PHE A 281 0.29 15.49 -5.87
N SER A 282 -0.02 16.04 -7.05
CA SER A 282 0.98 16.59 -7.96
C SER A 282 1.81 17.68 -7.27
N THR A 283 1.14 18.66 -6.63
CA THR A 283 1.85 19.76 -5.95
C THR A 283 2.76 19.28 -4.80
N ILE A 284 2.34 18.28 -4.04
CA ILE A 284 3.14 17.75 -2.93
C ILE A 284 4.33 16.95 -3.45
N LEU A 285 4.12 16.13 -4.49
CA LEU A 285 5.19 15.34 -5.08
C LEU A 285 6.27 16.20 -5.73
N GLU A 286 5.90 17.23 -6.49
CA GLU A 286 6.84 18.20 -7.05
C GLU A 286 7.71 18.82 -5.96
N LYS A 287 7.12 19.25 -4.84
CA LYS A 287 7.85 19.84 -3.71
C LYS A 287 8.78 18.86 -3.00
N ILE A 288 8.36 17.60 -2.85
CA ILE A 288 9.13 16.59 -2.12
C ILE A 288 10.20 15.98 -2.99
N LEU A 289 9.85 15.61 -4.21
CA LEU A 289 10.76 14.89 -5.10
C LEU A 289 11.61 15.84 -5.92
N LEU A 290 11.30 17.14 -5.92
CA LEU A 290 11.98 18.18 -6.72
C LEU A 290 12.02 17.83 -8.22
N MET A 291 11.05 17.05 -8.68
CA MET A 291 10.99 16.49 -10.01
C MET A 291 9.56 16.45 -10.51
N ASP A 292 9.41 16.64 -11.79
CA ASP A 292 8.15 16.48 -12.49
C ASP A 292 7.89 14.98 -12.74
N LEU A 293 6.98 14.40 -11.95
CA LEU A 293 6.62 12.99 -12.09
C LEU A 293 5.46 12.80 -13.05
N ASP A 294 5.70 13.08 -14.33
CA ASP A 294 4.69 12.95 -15.40
C ASP A 294 3.96 11.60 -15.37
N TYR A 295 4.65 10.51 -15.01
CA TYR A 295 4.03 9.19 -15.02
C TYR A 295 2.99 9.03 -13.89
N ILE A 296 3.21 9.61 -12.72
CA ILE A 296 2.23 9.56 -11.62
C ILE A 296 1.01 10.42 -11.98
N ALA A 297 1.24 11.62 -12.51
CA ALA A 297 0.17 12.48 -13.00
C ALA A 297 -0.66 11.78 -14.08
N GLU A 298 -0.02 11.09 -15.03
CA GLU A 298 -0.71 10.34 -16.08
C GLU A 298 -1.53 9.17 -15.52
N ILE A 299 -1.00 8.42 -14.54
CA ILE A 299 -1.73 7.34 -13.87
C ILE A 299 -2.94 7.88 -13.12
N LEU A 300 -2.76 8.93 -12.32
CA LEU A 300 -3.87 9.55 -11.57
C LEU A 300 -4.94 10.08 -12.52
N LYS A 301 -4.54 10.65 -13.66
CA LYS A 301 -5.46 11.10 -14.71
C LYS A 301 -6.25 9.93 -15.31
N ARG A 302 -5.62 8.80 -15.59
CA ARG A 302 -6.32 7.59 -16.09
C ARG A 302 -7.32 7.06 -15.07
N VAL A 303 -6.95 7.03 -13.80
CA VAL A 303 -7.84 6.65 -12.71
C VAL A 303 -9.01 7.65 -12.61
N ASN A 304 -8.75 8.96 -12.69
CA ASN A 304 -9.77 10.00 -12.62
C ASN A 304 -10.73 9.97 -13.82
N ILE A 305 -10.23 9.75 -15.05
CA ILE A 305 -11.07 9.57 -16.25
C ILE A 305 -12.05 8.41 -16.06
N SER A 306 -11.63 7.36 -15.36
CA SER A 306 -12.47 6.23 -14.99
C SER A 306 -13.38 6.53 -13.78
N ASN A 307 -13.56 7.79 -13.39
CA ASN A 307 -14.28 8.25 -12.20
C ASN A 307 -13.78 7.61 -10.88
N GLY A 308 -12.47 7.41 -10.78
CA GLY A 308 -11.88 6.67 -9.68
C GLY A 308 -12.17 5.16 -9.70
N ILE A 309 -12.89 4.68 -10.68
CA ILE A 309 -13.32 3.30 -10.81
C ILE A 309 -12.33 2.57 -11.71
N VAL A 310 -11.34 1.96 -11.11
CA VAL A 310 -10.48 1.02 -11.83
C VAL A 310 -11.32 -0.19 -12.21
N PRO A 311 -11.16 -0.77 -13.42
CA PRO A 311 -11.93 -1.92 -13.88
C PRO A 311 -11.68 -3.23 -13.12
N ILE A 312 -11.21 -3.16 -11.87
CA ILE A 312 -10.94 -4.31 -10.99
C ILE A 312 -12.21 -5.14 -10.76
N VAL A 313 -13.33 -4.49 -10.47
CA VAL A 313 -14.58 -5.20 -10.20
C VAL A 313 -15.15 -5.79 -11.50
N THR A 314 -15.02 -5.07 -12.61
CA THR A 314 -15.49 -5.55 -13.92
C THR A 314 -14.67 -6.75 -14.39
N ILE A 315 -13.36 -6.73 -14.21
CA ILE A 315 -12.45 -7.77 -14.69
C ILE A 315 -12.63 -9.12 -13.95
N ILE A 316 -13.24 -9.09 -12.76
CA ILE A 316 -13.52 -10.27 -11.92
C ILE A 316 -15.03 -10.57 -11.83
N SER A 317 -15.87 -9.83 -12.53
CA SER A 317 -17.34 -9.88 -12.37
C SER A 317 -17.96 -11.24 -12.70
N ASP A 318 -17.30 -12.05 -13.52
CA ASP A 318 -17.71 -13.43 -13.85
C ASP A 318 -17.06 -14.49 -12.94
N GLY A 319 -16.42 -14.07 -11.85
CA GLY A 319 -15.75 -14.95 -10.89
C GLY A 319 -14.45 -15.56 -11.41
N VAL A 320 -13.89 -15.05 -12.51
CA VAL A 320 -12.64 -15.54 -13.10
C VAL A 320 -11.60 -14.41 -13.13
N PHE A 321 -10.40 -14.71 -12.69
CA PHE A 321 -9.23 -13.88 -12.88
C PHE A 321 -8.04 -14.75 -13.26
N ASN A 322 -7.28 -14.34 -14.25
CA ASN A 322 -6.15 -15.09 -14.76
C ASN A 322 -5.02 -14.15 -15.22
N ARG A 323 -3.93 -14.74 -15.69
CA ARG A 323 -2.74 -14.01 -16.14
C ARG A 323 -3.04 -13.00 -17.26
N GLU A 324 -3.90 -13.34 -18.20
CA GLU A 324 -4.27 -12.45 -19.31
C GLU A 324 -5.01 -11.21 -18.81
N ARG A 325 -5.99 -11.37 -17.94
CA ARG A 325 -6.73 -10.26 -17.33
C ARG A 325 -5.83 -9.37 -16.45
N ALA A 326 -4.87 -9.97 -15.76
CA ALA A 326 -3.87 -9.19 -15.01
C ALA A 326 -3.02 -8.33 -15.95
N LYS A 327 -2.62 -8.86 -17.12
CA LYS A 327 -1.91 -8.09 -18.14
C LYS A 327 -2.74 -6.95 -18.70
N ASP A 328 -4.03 -7.17 -18.92
CA ASP A 328 -4.95 -6.11 -19.39
C ASP A 328 -4.98 -4.95 -18.39
N LEU A 329 -5.04 -5.22 -17.08
CA LEU A 329 -4.93 -4.20 -16.04
C LEU A 329 -3.59 -3.47 -16.08
N VAL A 330 -2.49 -4.22 -16.20
CA VAL A 330 -1.14 -3.65 -16.28
C VAL A 330 -0.99 -2.78 -17.55
N SER A 331 -1.52 -3.23 -18.68
CA SER A 331 -1.46 -2.48 -19.94
C SER A 331 -2.28 -1.19 -19.88
N TYR A 332 -3.42 -1.22 -19.20
CA TYR A 332 -4.30 -0.05 -19.07
C TYR A 332 -3.78 0.97 -18.05
N LEU A 333 -3.36 0.51 -16.87
CA LEU A 333 -2.99 1.39 -15.75
C LEU A 333 -1.47 1.60 -15.64
N GLY A 334 -0.67 0.78 -16.35
CA GLY A 334 0.77 0.77 -16.18
C GLY A 334 1.21 -0.01 -14.93
N ILE A 335 2.51 -0.10 -14.76
CA ILE A 335 3.13 -0.67 -13.57
C ILE A 335 3.84 0.42 -12.79
N PRO A 336 3.93 0.29 -11.46
CA PRO A 336 4.84 1.11 -10.67
C PRO A 336 6.30 0.67 -10.92
N TYR A 337 7.24 1.30 -10.23
CA TYR A 337 8.59 0.75 -10.16
C TYR A 337 8.59 -0.61 -9.47
N VAL A 338 9.21 -1.60 -10.12
CA VAL A 338 9.36 -2.94 -9.56
C VAL A 338 10.83 -3.24 -9.40
N PHE A 339 11.25 -3.59 -8.18
CA PHE A 339 12.62 -3.97 -7.86
C PHE A 339 12.68 -5.42 -7.44
N SER A 340 13.79 -6.06 -7.75
CA SER A 340 14.12 -7.35 -7.18
C SER A 340 15.32 -7.25 -6.23
N LYS A 341 15.20 -7.85 -5.06
CA LYS A 341 16.33 -8.03 -4.12
C LYS A 341 17.45 -8.87 -4.71
N LEU A 342 17.13 -9.72 -5.68
CA LEU A 342 18.11 -10.58 -6.37
C LEU A 342 18.69 -9.95 -7.64
N GLY A 343 18.25 -8.77 -8.00
CA GLY A 343 18.69 -8.02 -9.17
C GLY A 343 17.56 -7.82 -10.20
N GLY A 344 17.62 -6.69 -10.89
CA GLY A 344 16.65 -6.28 -11.88
C GLY A 344 15.74 -5.15 -11.39
N VAL A 345 15.37 -4.29 -12.32
CA VAL A 345 14.44 -3.18 -12.12
C VAL A 345 13.54 -3.12 -13.32
N GLN A 346 12.24 -2.99 -13.10
CA GLN A 346 11.26 -2.72 -14.12
C GLN A 346 10.73 -1.31 -13.96
N TYR A 347 10.68 -0.59 -15.06
CA TYR A 347 10.24 0.80 -15.14
C TYR A 347 8.79 0.91 -15.59
N PRO A 348 8.05 1.94 -15.14
CA PRO A 348 6.75 2.25 -15.71
C PRO A 348 6.84 2.43 -17.23
N SER A 349 5.99 1.76 -17.96
CA SER A 349 5.99 1.76 -19.45
C SER A 349 5.66 3.13 -20.07
N SER A 350 5.09 4.05 -19.29
CA SER A 350 4.80 5.43 -19.71
C SER A 350 6.04 6.32 -19.83
N ILE A 351 7.16 5.92 -19.23
CA ILE A 351 8.41 6.69 -19.26
C ILE A 351 9.25 6.23 -20.46
N LYS A 352 9.30 7.04 -21.52
CA LYS A 352 10.02 6.71 -22.74
C LYS A 352 11.49 7.18 -22.77
N ASP A 353 11.85 8.14 -21.91
CA ASP A 353 13.20 8.71 -21.83
C ASP A 353 14.01 8.00 -20.73
N SER A 354 15.04 7.26 -21.12
CA SER A 354 15.88 6.50 -20.20
C SER A 354 16.68 7.35 -19.20
N THR A 355 17.03 8.58 -19.56
CA THR A 355 17.75 9.49 -18.66
C THR A 355 16.83 10.06 -17.58
N LYS A 356 15.62 10.47 -17.96
CA LYS A 356 14.58 10.92 -17.05
C LYS A 356 14.16 9.76 -16.11
N GLN A 357 14.01 8.55 -16.64
CA GLN A 357 13.71 7.35 -15.84
C GLN A 357 14.71 7.12 -14.71
N SER A 358 15.99 7.20 -15.01
CA SER A 358 17.05 6.95 -14.03
C SER A 358 17.04 8.01 -12.91
N GLY A 359 16.80 9.27 -13.26
CA GLY A 359 16.70 10.37 -12.31
C GLY A 359 15.51 10.20 -11.37
N ASP A 360 14.32 9.92 -11.91
CA ASP A 360 13.09 9.73 -11.14
C ASP A 360 13.21 8.55 -10.14
N ILE A 361 13.85 7.45 -10.55
CA ILE A 361 14.10 6.31 -9.68
C ILE A 361 15.02 6.69 -8.53
N ILE A 362 16.14 7.32 -8.83
CA ILE A 362 17.11 7.71 -7.81
C ILE A 362 16.46 8.64 -6.80
N ALA A 363 15.65 9.59 -7.27
CA ALA A 363 14.91 10.50 -6.40
C ALA A 363 13.90 9.76 -5.51
N LEU A 364 13.09 8.88 -6.08
CA LEU A 364 12.12 8.08 -5.33
C LEU A 364 12.79 7.16 -4.30
N ILE A 365 13.81 6.42 -4.71
CA ILE A 365 14.56 5.53 -3.81
C ILE A 365 15.27 6.35 -2.73
N GLY A 366 15.89 7.44 -3.12
CA GLY A 366 16.62 8.32 -2.20
C GLY A 366 15.70 8.95 -1.16
N ALA A 367 14.57 9.51 -1.60
CA ALA A 367 13.56 10.11 -0.72
C ALA A 367 13.00 9.08 0.27
N SER A 368 12.67 7.87 -0.22
CA SER A 368 12.19 6.76 0.61
C SER A 368 13.18 6.39 1.69
N ALA A 369 14.37 6.06 1.25
CA ALA A 369 15.42 5.61 2.16
C ALA A 369 15.82 6.72 3.16
N LEU A 370 15.87 7.98 2.73
CA LEU A 370 16.16 9.12 3.59
C LEU A 370 15.09 9.30 4.66
N SER A 371 13.80 9.33 4.27
CA SER A 371 12.70 9.45 5.24
C SER A 371 12.71 8.31 6.24
N LYS A 372 12.97 7.07 5.82
CA LYS A 372 13.03 5.94 6.76
C LYS A 372 14.22 6.01 7.69
N VAL A 373 15.41 6.32 7.19
CA VAL A 373 16.60 6.52 8.02
C VAL A 373 16.37 7.58 9.07
N MET A 374 15.82 8.72 8.69
CA MET A 374 15.50 9.80 9.64
C MET A 374 14.58 9.34 10.76
N ASN A 375 13.59 8.53 10.46
CA ASN A 375 12.55 8.14 11.42
C ASN A 375 12.90 6.90 12.26
N SER A 376 13.64 5.93 11.69
CA SER A 376 13.93 4.65 12.33
C SER A 376 15.41 4.40 12.62
N GLY A 377 16.29 5.18 12.05
CA GLY A 377 17.74 4.96 12.11
C GLY A 377 18.22 3.78 11.23
N THR A 378 17.33 3.18 10.45
CA THR A 378 17.67 2.02 9.59
C THR A 378 17.58 2.37 8.11
N CYS A 379 18.62 2.06 7.36
CA CYS A 379 18.65 2.25 5.91
C CYS A 379 18.04 1.06 5.18
N GLU A 380 16.99 1.29 4.40
CA GLU A 380 16.38 0.25 3.56
C GLU A 380 17.31 -0.26 2.46
N LEU A 381 18.29 0.55 2.05
CA LEU A 381 19.28 0.17 1.04
C LEU A 381 20.45 -0.62 1.62
N SER A 382 20.52 -0.80 2.95
CA SER A 382 21.62 -1.51 3.62
C SER A 382 21.80 -2.92 3.05
N PHE A 383 20.71 -3.59 2.64
CA PHE A 383 20.76 -4.90 2.02
C PHE A 383 21.51 -4.90 0.67
N SER A 384 21.27 -3.90 -0.18
CA SER A 384 21.95 -3.75 -1.47
C SER A 384 23.42 -3.36 -1.30
N CYS A 385 23.74 -2.60 -0.23
CA CYS A 385 25.10 -2.20 0.11
C CYS A 385 25.91 -3.35 0.77
N ALA A 386 25.26 -4.25 1.51
CA ALA A 386 25.92 -5.34 2.22
C ALA A 386 26.50 -6.44 1.30
N LYS A 387 26.02 -6.52 0.05
CA LYS A 387 26.60 -7.44 -0.97
C LYS A 387 27.99 -7.03 -1.45
N GLY A 388 28.43 -5.82 -1.13
CA GLY A 388 29.77 -5.40 -1.39
C GLY A 388 30.32 -4.76 -0.11
N ASP A 389 31.07 -5.38 0.72
CA ASP A 389 31.85 -4.92 1.90
C ASP A 389 31.77 -3.42 2.34
N ASN A 390 30.71 -2.69 1.97
CA ASN A 390 30.60 -1.23 1.91
C ASN A 390 29.56 -0.64 2.88
N THR A 391 29.13 -1.32 3.94
CA THR A 391 28.46 -0.64 5.05
C THR A 391 29.47 0.23 5.78
N LYS A 392 29.70 1.42 5.22
CA LYS A 392 30.59 2.41 5.85
C LYS A 392 29.98 2.85 7.18
N PRO A 393 30.80 3.14 8.19
CA PRO A 393 30.33 3.65 9.49
C PRO A 393 29.44 4.90 9.36
N GLU A 394 29.68 5.72 8.33
CA GLU A 394 28.91 6.92 8.00
C GLU A 394 27.43 6.62 7.71
N CYS A 395 27.11 5.45 7.14
CA CYS A 395 25.72 5.05 6.89
C CYS A 395 24.89 4.94 8.16
N LYS A 396 25.52 4.77 9.33
CA LYS A 396 24.84 4.68 10.63
C LYS A 396 24.66 6.04 11.31
N THR A 397 25.39 7.06 10.88
CA THR A 397 25.38 8.40 11.50
C THR A 397 24.96 9.49 10.55
N THR A 398 25.45 9.47 9.31
CA THR A 398 25.21 10.48 8.28
C THR A 398 25.04 9.83 6.90
N PRO A 399 23.97 9.03 6.68
CA PRO A 399 23.80 8.23 5.45
C PRO A 399 23.73 9.09 4.17
N TRP A 400 23.52 10.39 4.31
CA TRP A 400 23.52 11.37 3.20
C TRP A 400 24.92 11.88 2.82
N LYS A 401 25.99 11.42 3.45
CA LYS A 401 27.38 11.80 3.11
C LYS A 401 28.13 10.69 2.37
N GLY A 402 27.46 9.59 2.00
CA GLY A 402 28.11 8.46 1.31
C GLY A 402 28.31 8.73 -0.19
N GLU A 403 29.45 8.34 -0.76
CA GLU A 403 29.67 8.38 -2.20
C GLU A 403 28.79 7.35 -2.92
N ALA A 404 28.24 7.72 -4.10
CA ALA A 404 27.42 6.87 -4.99
C ALA A 404 26.19 6.23 -4.31
N CYS A 405 25.63 6.89 -3.30
CA CYS A 405 24.42 6.42 -2.61
C CYS A 405 23.18 7.19 -3.08
N PRO A 406 22.05 6.55 -3.42
CA PRO A 406 20.81 7.24 -3.79
C PRO A 406 20.33 8.22 -2.71
N ILE A 407 20.54 7.91 -1.43
CA ILE A 407 20.22 8.85 -0.32
C ILE A 407 21.06 10.12 -0.44
N THR A 408 22.37 9.99 -0.69
CA THR A 408 23.27 11.13 -0.84
C THR A 408 22.92 11.95 -2.07
N THR A 409 22.64 11.29 -3.20
CA THR A 409 22.20 11.96 -4.42
C THR A 409 20.94 12.77 -4.19
N TYR A 410 19.93 12.17 -3.57
CA TYR A 410 18.68 12.85 -3.24
C TYR A 410 18.89 13.98 -2.20
N TYR A 411 19.70 13.74 -1.17
CA TYR A 411 20.04 14.76 -0.19
C TYR A 411 20.70 15.96 -0.84
N ASN A 412 21.64 15.76 -1.77
CA ASN A 412 22.29 16.85 -2.50
C ASN A 412 21.29 17.62 -3.36
N LEU A 413 20.36 16.95 -4.03
CA LEU A 413 19.28 17.61 -4.78
C LEU A 413 18.43 18.52 -3.89
N LEU A 414 18.13 18.12 -2.66
CA LEU A 414 17.39 18.96 -1.69
C LEU A 414 18.13 20.27 -1.33
N PHE A 415 19.46 20.36 -1.52
CA PHE A 415 20.28 21.48 -1.12
C PHE A 415 20.96 22.21 -2.28
N GLU A 416 20.83 21.72 -3.55
CA GLU A 416 21.47 22.35 -4.72
C GLU A 416 20.78 23.65 -5.16
N ASP A 417 19.47 23.79 -4.92
CA ASP A 417 18.72 24.99 -5.30
C ASP A 417 19.15 26.27 -4.55
N ASP A 418 19.84 26.15 -3.42
CA ASP A 418 20.40 27.30 -2.70
C ASP A 418 21.65 27.93 -3.40
N LYS A 419 22.22 27.27 -4.42
CA LYS A 419 23.43 27.79 -5.11
C LYS A 419 23.13 28.64 -6.35
N GLY A 420 21.88 28.72 -6.76
CA GLY A 420 21.45 29.42 -7.98
C GLY A 420 20.94 30.87 -7.80
N SER A 421 20.91 31.39 -6.58
CA SER A 421 20.36 32.72 -6.26
C SER A 421 21.41 33.67 -5.64
N ASN A 422 22.65 33.63 -6.14
CA ASN A 422 23.65 34.67 -5.89
C ASN A 422 24.01 35.40 -7.17
#